data_8d0d7113f1d1eff8baf3682b2c1fae4a
#
_entry.id   8d0d7113f1d1eff8baf3682b2c1fae4a
#
_cell.length_a   1.000
_cell.length_b   1.000
_cell.length_c   1.000
_cell.angle_alpha   90.00
_cell.angle_beta   90.00
_cell.angle_gamma   90.00
#
_symmetry.space_group_name_H-M   'P 1'
#
loop_
_entity.id
_entity.type
_entity.pdbx_description
1 polymer ?
#
loop_
_entity_poly.entity_id
_entity_poly.type
_entity_poly.pdbx_seq_one_letter_code
_entity_poly.pdbx_strand_id
1 'polypeptide(L)'
;MGTTLAEKVWADHLVRKGSDGAPDLLYIDLMLMHEVTSPQAFEGLRLAGRKPRHIDQLIATEDHNTPTVDIDRPNPDETSALQLSTLEKNCKEFGVRLCPLGDADQGVVHAFAPVLGLTQPGMTIVCGDSHTSTHGAFGAMALGIGTSEVEHVMATQTLSLKPFKTMAINIEGELPKGVTAKDIILAIIAKIGTGGGQGHVIEYRGEAIRKLSMDARMTICNMSIEAGARAGMIAPDEVTFEYLKGRPHAPEGEMWNKAVEYWKTLKTDDDAVFDTEVTIKAEDLEPYVTWGTNPGQGIRISGNVPDPESFNDETERTAAERAIEYMGLKPGMPIKDIAVDTVFIGSCTNGRLEDLRVAAAIMKGHHKAENIHRVLVVPASSRVRLQAEKEGLDKIFKDFGAEWRNAGCSMCLGMNPDKMVARERSISTSNRNFEGRQGKGSRTHLASPAVAAATAIRGTICSPADL
;
A
#
# COMPACT_ATOMS: atom_id res chain seq x y z
N MET A 1 -19.22 26.83 -8.69
CA MET A 1 -18.67 25.54 -9.09
C MET A 1 -18.07 24.96 -7.85
N GLY A 2 -18.55 23.80 -7.42
CA GLY A 2 -18.09 23.14 -6.20
C GLY A 2 -16.65 22.72 -6.29
N THR A 3 -16.06 22.39 -5.17
CA THR A 3 -14.64 22.07 -4.99
C THR A 3 -14.50 20.61 -4.55
N THR A 4 -13.59 19.88 -5.17
CA THR A 4 -13.28 18.50 -4.79
C THR A 4 -12.48 18.43 -3.48
N LEU A 5 -12.49 17.27 -2.81
CA LEU A 5 -11.68 17.04 -1.61
C LEU A 5 -10.20 17.39 -1.84
N ALA A 6 -9.65 16.93 -2.97
CA ALA A 6 -8.24 17.18 -3.31
C ALA A 6 -7.94 18.68 -3.48
N GLU A 7 -8.84 19.44 -4.13
CA GLU A 7 -8.69 20.89 -4.29
C GLU A 7 -8.82 21.64 -2.97
N LYS A 8 -9.68 21.20 -2.04
CA LYS A 8 -9.80 21.78 -0.69
C LYS A 8 -8.49 21.63 0.07
N VAL A 9 -7.95 20.41 0.13
CA VAL A 9 -6.68 20.17 0.83
C VAL A 9 -5.54 20.94 0.16
N TRP A 10 -5.52 21.03 -1.17
CA TRP A 10 -4.53 21.86 -1.88
C TRP A 10 -4.62 23.34 -1.50
N ALA A 11 -5.82 23.90 -1.50
CA ALA A 11 -6.04 25.32 -1.18
C ALA A 11 -5.64 25.67 0.25
N ASP A 12 -5.91 24.77 1.21
CA ASP A 12 -5.56 24.97 2.62
C ASP A 12 -4.03 24.96 2.86
N HIS A 13 -3.26 24.34 1.96
CA HIS A 13 -1.80 24.23 2.08
C HIS A 13 -1.02 25.11 1.10
N LEU A 14 -1.71 25.94 0.32
CA LEU A 14 -1.08 26.80 -0.68
C LEU A 14 -0.32 27.96 0.00
N VAL A 15 1.01 27.86 0.01
CA VAL A 15 1.91 28.91 0.51
C VAL A 15 2.09 30.02 -0.53
N ARG A 16 2.25 29.62 -1.82
CA ARG A 16 2.42 30.55 -2.92
C ARG A 16 1.91 29.94 -4.22
N LYS A 17 1.05 30.67 -4.89
CA LYS A 17 0.61 30.28 -6.23
C LYS A 17 1.70 30.54 -7.26
N GLY A 18 1.92 29.60 -8.14
CA GLY A 18 2.82 29.74 -9.28
C GLY A 18 2.28 30.76 -10.29
N SER A 19 3.17 31.45 -10.97
CA SER A 19 2.85 32.35 -12.08
C SER A 19 3.56 31.87 -13.35
N ASP A 20 3.01 32.20 -14.50
CA ASP A 20 3.63 31.93 -15.82
C ASP A 20 4.04 30.46 -16.04
N GLY A 21 3.21 29.52 -15.55
CA GLY A 21 3.45 28.09 -15.67
C GLY A 21 4.41 27.50 -14.63
N ALA A 22 4.89 28.31 -13.68
CA ALA A 22 5.64 27.84 -12.53
C ALA A 22 4.74 26.99 -11.59
N PRO A 23 5.31 26.02 -10.86
CA PRO A 23 4.55 25.22 -9.89
C PRO A 23 4.10 26.05 -8.69
N ASP A 24 3.01 25.62 -8.07
CA ASP A 24 2.56 26.10 -6.77
C ASP A 24 3.52 25.60 -5.68
N LEU A 25 3.64 26.35 -4.59
CA LEU A 25 4.38 25.94 -3.40
C LEU A 25 3.41 25.57 -2.31
N LEU A 26 3.44 24.31 -1.88
CA LEU A 26 2.58 23.78 -0.83
C LEU A 26 3.34 23.57 0.47
N TYR A 27 2.69 23.81 1.60
CA TYR A 27 3.17 23.42 2.92
C TYR A 27 2.99 21.91 3.12
N ILE A 28 3.90 21.25 3.83
CA ILE A 28 3.85 19.83 4.15
C ILE A 28 3.72 19.64 5.66
N ASP A 29 2.65 18.97 6.11
CA ASP A 29 2.37 18.76 7.54
C ASP A 29 3.19 17.64 8.14
N LEU A 30 3.43 16.57 7.39
CA LEU A 30 4.13 15.40 7.89
C LEU A 30 5.03 14.80 6.82
N MET A 31 6.26 14.52 7.19
CA MET A 31 7.18 13.76 6.37
C MET A 31 7.57 12.46 7.06
N LEU A 32 7.29 11.36 6.38
CA LEU A 32 7.70 10.03 6.78
C LEU A 32 9.00 9.65 6.09
N MET A 33 9.85 8.93 6.82
CA MET A 33 11.20 8.60 6.33
C MET A 33 11.54 7.14 6.61
N HIS A 34 12.40 6.58 5.77
CA HIS A 34 12.97 5.24 5.95
C HIS A 34 14.40 5.19 5.40
N GLU A 35 15.08 4.04 5.57
CA GLU A 35 16.51 3.88 5.32
C GLU A 35 16.91 3.97 3.84
N VAL A 36 16.01 3.74 2.88
CA VAL A 36 16.37 3.64 1.46
C VAL A 36 16.55 5.00 0.80
N THR A 37 15.66 5.96 1.05
CA THR A 37 15.61 7.25 0.34
C THR A 37 16.10 8.44 1.15
N SER A 38 16.40 8.26 2.44
CA SER A 38 16.83 9.34 3.33
C SER A 38 18.35 9.65 3.35
N PRO A 39 19.27 8.70 3.08
CA PRO A 39 20.70 8.95 3.25
C PRO A 39 21.22 10.16 2.48
N GLN A 40 20.90 10.26 1.18
CA GLN A 40 21.35 11.38 0.34
C GLN A 40 20.69 12.71 0.74
N ALA A 41 19.45 12.69 1.22
CA ALA A 41 18.77 13.89 1.70
C ALA A 41 19.45 14.46 2.96
N PHE A 42 19.80 13.63 3.91
CA PHE A 42 20.58 14.05 5.08
C PHE A 42 21.98 14.56 4.70
N GLU A 43 22.64 13.89 3.74
CA GLU A 43 23.94 14.34 3.24
C GLU A 43 23.85 15.71 2.56
N GLY A 44 22.81 15.94 1.74
CA GLY A 44 22.59 17.25 1.11
C GLY A 44 22.41 18.37 2.14
N LEU A 45 21.63 18.13 3.20
CA LEU A 45 21.50 19.08 4.31
C LEU A 45 22.85 19.37 4.99
N ARG A 46 23.64 18.33 5.24
CA ARG A 46 24.97 18.45 5.90
C ARG A 46 25.93 19.29 5.05
N LEU A 47 26.02 18.99 3.76
CA LEU A 47 26.87 19.72 2.81
C LEU A 47 26.44 21.18 2.66
N ALA A 48 25.14 21.46 2.71
CA ALA A 48 24.59 22.81 2.65
C ALA A 48 24.64 23.57 4.00
N GLY A 49 25.11 22.92 5.08
CA GLY A 49 25.10 23.49 6.42
C GLY A 49 23.72 23.80 6.98
N ARG A 50 22.70 23.04 6.52
CA ARG A 50 21.29 23.24 6.90
C ARG A 50 20.84 22.20 7.93
N LYS A 51 19.78 22.55 8.66
CA LYS A 51 19.05 21.66 9.57
C LYS A 51 17.61 21.50 9.08
N PRO A 52 16.92 20.43 9.47
CA PRO A 52 15.48 20.32 9.26
C PRO A 52 14.76 21.52 9.86
N ARG A 53 13.76 22.03 9.12
CA ARG A 53 13.02 23.23 9.54
C ARG A 53 12.08 22.95 10.71
N HIS A 54 11.30 21.87 10.62
CA HIS A 54 10.33 21.44 11.62
C HIS A 54 10.57 19.97 11.98
N ILE A 55 11.37 19.73 12.99
CA ILE A 55 11.82 18.39 13.36
C ILE A 55 10.71 17.51 13.93
N ASP A 56 9.73 18.13 14.56
CA ASP A 56 8.52 17.52 15.12
C ASP A 56 7.54 17.01 14.06
N GLN A 57 7.71 17.45 12.81
CA GLN A 57 6.94 16.99 11.64
C GLN A 57 7.69 15.92 10.82
N LEU A 58 8.82 15.44 11.31
CA LEU A 58 9.61 14.38 10.69
C LEU A 58 9.62 13.16 11.60
N ILE A 59 9.34 11.99 11.04
CA ILE A 59 9.46 10.73 11.74
C ILE A 59 9.99 9.64 10.81
N ALA A 60 10.90 8.82 11.32
CA ALA A 60 11.54 7.74 10.59
C ALA A 60 11.19 6.37 11.18
N THR A 61 11.20 5.36 10.35
CA THR A 61 11.12 3.95 10.74
C THR A 61 12.07 3.12 9.89
N GLU A 62 12.49 1.98 10.38
CA GLU A 62 13.22 0.97 9.64
C GLU A 62 12.25 -0.06 9.10
N ASP A 63 12.21 -0.28 7.78
CA ASP A 63 11.19 -1.12 7.18
C ASP A 63 11.59 -1.96 5.97
N HIS A 64 12.37 -1.43 5.02
CA HIS A 64 12.65 -2.07 3.75
C HIS A 64 13.74 -3.15 3.83
N ASN A 65 14.82 -2.83 4.52
CA ASN A 65 16.02 -3.68 4.64
C ASN A 65 16.05 -4.50 5.94
N THR A 66 14.97 -4.44 6.71
CA THR A 66 14.88 -5.14 7.99
C THR A 66 14.70 -6.65 7.78
N PRO A 67 15.45 -7.50 8.51
CA PRO A 67 15.16 -8.92 8.58
C PRO A 67 13.85 -9.16 9.33
N THR A 68 13.14 -10.23 8.97
CA THR A 68 11.90 -10.63 9.66
C THR A 68 12.10 -11.80 10.63
N VAL A 69 13.30 -12.34 10.67
CA VAL A 69 13.78 -13.37 11.63
C VAL A 69 15.10 -12.94 12.24
N ASP A 70 15.41 -13.49 13.41
CA ASP A 70 16.68 -13.25 14.09
C ASP A 70 17.05 -11.77 14.22
N ILE A 71 16.03 -10.93 14.50
CA ILE A 71 16.17 -9.45 14.51
C ILE A 71 17.18 -8.95 15.56
N ASP A 72 17.51 -9.77 16.54
CA ASP A 72 18.52 -9.49 17.57
C ASP A 72 19.96 -9.77 17.12
N ARG A 73 20.14 -10.27 15.89
CA ARG A 73 21.45 -10.57 15.29
C ARG A 73 21.84 -9.51 14.27
N PRO A 74 23.13 -9.34 13.99
CA PRO A 74 23.58 -8.49 12.90
C PRO A 74 22.91 -8.88 11.57
N ASN A 75 22.49 -7.88 10.80
CA ASN A 75 21.92 -8.14 9.47
C ASN A 75 22.98 -8.82 8.59
N PRO A 76 22.68 -9.98 7.99
CA PRO A 76 23.64 -10.75 7.17
C PRO A 76 23.98 -10.07 5.84
N ASP A 77 23.18 -9.13 5.37
CA ASP A 77 23.44 -8.34 4.16
C ASP A 77 24.12 -7.03 4.55
N GLU A 78 25.38 -6.85 4.13
CA GLU A 78 26.20 -5.68 4.50
C GLU A 78 25.61 -4.38 3.98
N THR A 79 24.97 -4.37 2.81
CA THR A 79 24.33 -3.15 2.24
C THR A 79 23.14 -2.74 3.07
N SER A 80 22.28 -3.69 3.42
CA SER A 80 21.13 -3.47 4.28
C SER A 80 21.56 -2.99 5.68
N ALA A 81 22.57 -3.63 6.27
CA ALA A 81 23.14 -3.22 7.55
C ALA A 81 23.67 -1.77 7.52
N LEU A 82 24.37 -1.40 6.44
CA LEU A 82 24.88 -0.04 6.26
C LEU A 82 23.75 0.98 6.12
N GLN A 83 22.69 0.68 5.38
CA GLN A 83 21.56 1.60 5.22
C GLN A 83 20.81 1.83 6.53
N LEU A 84 20.54 0.78 7.31
CA LEU A 84 19.91 0.86 8.63
C LEU A 84 20.76 1.71 9.59
N SER A 85 22.04 1.37 9.75
CA SER A 85 22.95 2.11 10.63
C SER A 85 23.17 3.57 10.19
N THR A 86 23.08 3.85 8.88
CA THR A 86 23.14 5.22 8.35
C THR A 86 21.91 6.01 8.74
N LEU A 87 20.70 5.41 8.66
CA LEU A 87 19.46 6.05 9.12
C LEU A 87 19.55 6.38 10.61
N GLU A 88 19.95 5.41 11.45
CA GLU A 88 20.12 5.61 12.90
C GLU A 88 21.07 6.77 13.20
N LYS A 89 22.25 6.78 12.56
CA LYS A 89 23.23 7.83 12.71
C LYS A 89 22.69 9.21 12.32
N ASN A 90 22.03 9.29 11.17
CA ASN A 90 21.46 10.54 10.66
C ASN A 90 20.32 11.04 11.56
N CYS A 91 19.41 10.17 11.97
CA CYS A 91 18.32 10.53 12.90
C CYS A 91 18.88 11.06 14.23
N LYS A 92 19.91 10.41 14.77
CA LYS A 92 20.58 10.87 16.00
C LYS A 92 21.27 12.23 15.81
N GLU A 93 21.97 12.44 14.70
CA GLU A 93 22.69 13.68 14.39
C GLU A 93 21.75 14.87 14.24
N PHE A 94 20.66 14.68 13.49
CA PHE A 94 19.70 15.74 13.18
C PHE A 94 18.55 15.84 14.20
N GLY A 95 18.45 14.91 15.16
CA GLY A 95 17.42 14.87 16.19
C GLY A 95 16.04 14.37 15.70
N VAL A 96 15.98 13.68 14.58
CA VAL A 96 14.74 13.10 14.04
C VAL A 96 14.33 11.89 14.87
N ARG A 97 13.04 11.80 15.22
CA ARG A 97 12.50 10.61 15.90
C ARG A 97 12.59 9.40 14.99
N LEU A 98 13.17 8.31 15.49
CA LEU A 98 13.27 7.02 14.80
C LEU A 98 12.52 5.95 15.59
N CYS A 99 11.79 5.10 14.89
CA CYS A 99 11.24 3.83 15.37
C CYS A 99 12.12 2.69 14.77
N PRO A 100 13.18 2.26 15.46
CA PRO A 100 14.14 1.30 14.93
C PRO A 100 13.59 -0.13 14.98
N LEU A 101 14.26 -1.07 14.32
CA LEU A 101 13.95 -2.49 14.36
C LEU A 101 13.90 -3.01 15.81
N GLY A 102 12.82 -3.69 16.14
CA GLY A 102 12.57 -4.20 17.51
C GLY A 102 11.80 -3.23 18.40
N ASP A 103 11.62 -1.97 18.01
CA ASP A 103 10.76 -1.02 18.74
C ASP A 103 9.27 -1.42 18.59
N ALA A 104 8.48 -1.15 19.64
CA ALA A 104 7.05 -1.44 19.63
C ALA A 104 6.27 -0.64 18.57
N ASP A 105 6.78 0.54 18.20
CA ASP A 105 6.20 1.42 17.19
C ASP A 105 6.78 1.20 15.78
N GLN A 106 7.81 0.32 15.64
CA GLN A 106 8.40 0.01 14.33
C GLN A 106 7.40 -0.66 13.40
N GLY A 107 7.50 -0.39 12.12
CA GLY A 107 6.72 -1.04 11.07
C GLY A 107 6.96 -0.47 9.70
N VAL A 108 6.33 -1.06 8.71
CA VAL A 108 6.32 -0.55 7.34
C VAL A 108 5.79 0.88 7.36
N VAL A 109 6.49 1.79 6.69
CA VAL A 109 6.28 3.25 6.81
C VAL A 109 4.81 3.68 6.59
N HIS A 110 4.06 3.02 5.72
CA HIS A 110 2.65 3.33 5.45
C HIS A 110 1.66 2.56 6.33
N ALA A 111 2.14 1.73 7.25
CA ALA A 111 1.33 1.02 8.22
C ALA A 111 1.50 1.58 9.64
N PHE A 112 2.74 1.92 10.06
CA PHE A 112 2.99 2.39 11.41
C PHE A 112 2.37 3.78 11.67
N ALA A 113 2.45 4.72 10.71
CA ALA A 113 1.94 6.06 10.89
C ALA A 113 0.41 6.13 11.11
N PRO A 114 -0.43 5.41 10.35
CA PRO A 114 -1.86 5.29 10.63
C PRO A 114 -2.16 4.68 12.01
N VAL A 115 -1.46 3.59 12.37
CA VAL A 115 -1.65 2.90 13.66
C VAL A 115 -1.33 3.82 14.84
N LEU A 116 -0.36 4.71 14.69
CA LEU A 116 0.02 5.70 15.70
C LEU A 116 -0.91 6.94 15.71
N GLY A 117 -1.80 7.12 14.72
CA GLY A 117 -2.64 8.30 14.59
C GLY A 117 -1.91 9.54 14.06
N LEU A 118 -0.74 9.35 13.44
CA LEU A 118 0.05 10.42 12.80
C LEU A 118 -0.60 10.89 11.50
N THR A 119 -1.31 10.01 10.81
CA THR A 119 -2.08 10.32 9.61
C THR A 119 -3.44 10.83 10.01
N GLN A 120 -3.78 12.07 9.63
CA GLN A 120 -5.06 12.68 9.96
C GLN A 120 -5.71 13.32 8.73
N PRO A 121 -7.05 13.48 8.71
CA PRO A 121 -7.75 14.09 7.59
C PRO A 121 -7.27 15.52 7.30
N GLY A 122 -7.18 15.83 6.01
CA GLY A 122 -6.81 17.15 5.53
C GLY A 122 -5.32 17.47 5.54
N MET A 123 -4.47 16.58 6.05
CA MET A 123 -3.01 16.78 6.03
C MET A 123 -2.41 16.61 4.65
N THR A 124 -1.29 17.27 4.42
CA THR A 124 -0.33 16.96 3.36
C THR A 124 0.78 16.08 3.92
N ILE A 125 0.95 14.89 3.35
CA ILE A 125 1.92 13.88 3.82
C ILE A 125 2.86 13.48 2.69
N VAL A 126 4.16 13.46 2.94
CA VAL A 126 5.14 13.01 1.96
C VAL A 126 6.08 11.95 2.52
N CYS A 127 6.58 11.11 1.63
CA CYS A 127 7.60 10.10 1.92
C CYS A 127 8.39 9.80 0.65
N GLY A 128 9.62 9.38 0.77
CA GLY A 128 10.44 8.88 -0.34
C GLY A 128 10.02 7.48 -0.83
N ASP A 129 8.73 7.13 -0.71
CA ASP A 129 8.14 5.87 -1.15
C ASP A 129 6.86 6.12 -1.95
N SER A 130 6.67 5.40 -3.05
CA SER A 130 5.53 5.58 -3.95
C SER A 130 4.18 5.25 -3.31
N HIS A 131 4.12 4.33 -2.32
CA HIS A 131 2.87 3.94 -1.66
C HIS A 131 2.42 4.90 -0.54
N THR A 132 3.01 6.09 -0.47
CA THR A 132 2.56 7.19 0.40
C THR A 132 1.06 7.51 0.19
N SER A 133 0.52 7.25 -1.01
CA SER A 133 -0.91 7.38 -1.30
C SER A 133 -1.83 6.60 -0.34
N THR A 134 -1.31 5.61 0.39
CA THR A 134 -2.03 4.88 1.45
C THR A 134 -2.73 5.82 2.43
N HIS A 135 -2.06 6.91 2.80
CA HIS A 135 -2.57 7.88 3.78
C HIS A 135 -3.77 8.68 3.26
N GLY A 136 -4.01 8.68 1.95
CA GLY A 136 -5.20 9.28 1.34
C GLY A 136 -6.52 8.61 1.76
N ALA A 137 -6.47 7.40 2.32
CA ALA A 137 -7.62 6.74 2.94
C ALA A 137 -8.26 7.53 4.09
N PHE A 138 -7.51 8.47 4.66
CA PHE A 138 -7.95 9.39 5.72
C PHE A 138 -8.43 10.75 5.18
N GLY A 139 -8.45 10.96 3.87
CA GLY A 139 -8.68 12.27 3.27
C GLY A 139 -7.47 13.20 3.34
N ALA A 140 -6.27 12.65 3.52
CA ALA A 140 -5.02 13.37 3.42
C ALA A 140 -4.53 13.41 1.95
N MET A 141 -3.85 14.47 1.55
CA MET A 141 -3.12 14.53 0.29
C MET A 141 -1.72 13.97 0.52
N ALA A 142 -1.53 12.72 0.10
CA ALA A 142 -0.34 11.95 0.41
C ALA A 142 0.42 11.58 -0.86
N LEU A 143 1.69 12.01 -0.95
CA LEU A 143 2.48 11.96 -2.18
C LEU A 143 3.83 11.28 -1.96
N GLY A 144 4.13 10.30 -2.81
CA GLY A 144 5.48 9.78 -2.97
C GLY A 144 6.37 10.80 -3.68
N ILE A 145 7.55 11.08 -3.13
CA ILE A 145 8.49 12.10 -3.64
C ILE A 145 9.89 11.52 -3.86
N GLY A 146 10.65 12.16 -4.74
CA GLY A 146 12.03 11.78 -5.00
C GLY A 146 13.01 12.25 -3.92
N THR A 147 14.19 11.65 -3.86
CA THR A 147 15.21 11.94 -2.83
C THR A 147 15.60 13.42 -2.73
N SER A 148 15.69 14.13 -3.86
CA SER A 148 15.98 15.58 -3.87
C SER A 148 14.82 16.41 -3.28
N GLU A 149 13.58 15.94 -3.48
CA GLU A 149 12.39 16.56 -2.89
C GLU A 149 12.34 16.27 -1.37
N VAL A 150 12.79 15.08 -0.94
CA VAL A 150 12.96 14.74 0.48
C VAL A 150 13.88 15.76 1.17
N GLU A 151 15.07 16.03 0.60
CA GLU A 151 16.00 17.06 1.10
C GLU A 151 15.33 18.43 1.15
N HIS A 152 14.63 18.80 0.07
CA HIS A 152 13.96 20.10 -0.02
C HIS A 152 12.89 20.26 1.08
N VAL A 153 12.03 19.26 1.28
CA VAL A 153 10.99 19.29 2.31
C VAL A 153 11.61 19.34 3.72
N MET A 154 12.66 18.57 3.99
CA MET A 154 13.37 18.66 5.26
C MET A 154 13.89 20.09 5.53
N ALA A 155 14.44 20.74 4.51
CA ALA A 155 15.02 22.10 4.65
C ALA A 155 13.96 23.20 4.76
N THR A 156 12.79 23.06 4.13
CA THR A 156 11.86 24.17 3.90
C THR A 156 10.45 23.91 4.44
N GLN A 157 10.08 22.65 4.67
CA GLN A 157 8.73 22.17 4.97
C GLN A 157 7.72 22.49 3.86
N THR A 158 8.20 22.61 2.64
CA THR A 158 7.38 22.92 1.45
C THR A 158 7.75 22.03 0.28
N LEU A 159 6.83 21.88 -0.67
CA LEU A 159 7.03 21.15 -1.91
C LEU A 159 6.46 21.95 -3.09
N SER A 160 7.23 22.03 -4.19
CA SER A 160 6.78 22.66 -5.42
C SER A 160 6.09 21.65 -6.31
N LEU A 161 4.81 21.86 -6.60
CA LEU A 161 3.99 20.95 -7.39
C LEU A 161 3.17 21.69 -8.44
N LYS A 162 3.04 21.10 -9.64
CA LYS A 162 2.02 21.53 -10.59
C LYS A 162 0.65 21.01 -10.18
N PRO A 163 -0.42 21.81 -10.35
CA PRO A 163 -1.78 21.29 -10.15
C PRO A 163 -2.01 20.01 -10.95
N PHE A 164 -2.73 19.08 -10.36
CA PHE A 164 -3.11 17.82 -10.97
C PHE A 164 -4.57 17.87 -11.43
N LYS A 165 -4.94 16.91 -12.26
CA LYS A 165 -6.33 16.64 -12.62
C LYS A 165 -6.99 15.83 -11.52
N THR A 166 -8.32 15.86 -11.49
CA THR A 166 -9.15 15.08 -10.55
C THR A 166 -9.87 13.95 -11.26
N MET A 167 -9.91 12.76 -10.62
CA MET A 167 -10.65 11.61 -11.13
C MET A 167 -11.53 11.05 -10.03
N ALA A 168 -12.83 10.86 -10.32
CA ALA A 168 -13.72 10.11 -9.45
C ALA A 168 -13.79 8.64 -9.90
N ILE A 169 -13.65 7.71 -8.95
CA ILE A 169 -13.97 6.30 -9.17
C ILE A 169 -15.09 5.93 -8.21
N ASN A 170 -16.29 5.72 -8.77
CA ASN A 170 -17.50 5.42 -8.02
C ASN A 170 -17.74 3.90 -8.01
N ILE A 171 -17.80 3.29 -6.82
CA ILE A 171 -18.17 1.88 -6.64
C ILE A 171 -19.54 1.85 -5.98
N GLU A 172 -20.57 1.63 -6.81
CA GLU A 172 -21.97 1.73 -6.41
C GLU A 172 -22.57 0.35 -6.13
N GLY A 173 -23.46 0.29 -5.14
CA GLY A 173 -24.14 -0.92 -4.73
C GLY A 173 -23.43 -1.70 -3.63
N GLU A 174 -23.78 -2.96 -3.45
CA GLU A 174 -23.25 -3.82 -2.39
C GLU A 174 -22.26 -4.84 -2.94
N LEU A 175 -21.15 -5.02 -2.21
CA LEU A 175 -20.14 -6.02 -2.58
C LEU A 175 -20.67 -7.44 -2.40
N PRO A 176 -20.46 -8.34 -3.37
CA PRO A 176 -20.73 -9.76 -3.20
C PRO A 176 -19.91 -10.36 -2.05
N LYS A 177 -20.47 -11.38 -1.42
CA LYS A 177 -19.76 -12.10 -0.34
C LYS A 177 -18.42 -12.65 -0.85
N GLY A 178 -17.35 -12.37 -0.11
CA GLY A 178 -16.00 -12.83 -0.45
C GLY A 178 -15.19 -11.86 -1.30
N VAL A 179 -15.78 -10.78 -1.78
CA VAL A 179 -15.06 -9.67 -2.45
C VAL A 179 -14.50 -8.72 -1.39
N THR A 180 -13.24 -8.37 -1.53
CA THR A 180 -12.50 -7.50 -0.59
C THR A 180 -12.01 -6.22 -1.28
N ALA A 181 -11.47 -5.29 -0.52
CA ALA A 181 -10.86 -4.07 -1.05
C ALA A 181 -9.73 -4.34 -2.06
N LYS A 182 -8.98 -5.43 -1.87
CA LYS A 182 -7.94 -5.84 -2.82
C LYS A 182 -8.53 -6.22 -4.17
N ASP A 183 -9.65 -6.91 -4.18
CA ASP A 183 -10.33 -7.31 -5.41
C ASP A 183 -10.89 -6.07 -6.13
N ILE A 184 -11.43 -5.10 -5.39
CA ILE A 184 -11.89 -3.82 -5.93
C ILE A 184 -10.75 -3.10 -6.66
N ILE A 185 -9.62 -2.89 -5.99
CA ILE A 185 -8.53 -2.12 -6.60
C ILE A 185 -7.87 -2.87 -7.76
N LEU A 186 -7.75 -4.18 -7.70
CA LEU A 186 -7.26 -4.98 -8.83
C LEU A 186 -8.22 -4.90 -10.03
N ALA A 187 -9.53 -4.93 -9.81
CA ALA A 187 -10.54 -4.75 -10.86
C ALA A 187 -10.48 -3.34 -11.47
N ILE A 188 -10.29 -2.31 -10.65
CA ILE A 188 -10.10 -0.92 -11.11
C ILE A 188 -8.88 -0.84 -12.02
N ILE A 189 -7.72 -1.32 -11.56
CA ILE A 189 -6.46 -1.25 -12.33
C ILE A 189 -6.57 -2.06 -13.62
N ALA A 190 -7.21 -3.24 -13.58
CA ALA A 190 -7.46 -4.03 -14.78
C ALA A 190 -8.36 -3.29 -15.79
N LYS A 191 -9.33 -2.48 -15.31
CA LYS A 191 -10.27 -1.73 -16.14
C LYS A 191 -9.65 -0.49 -16.77
N ILE A 192 -8.92 0.32 -15.98
CA ILE A 192 -8.37 1.61 -16.46
C ILE A 192 -6.92 1.52 -16.95
N GLY A 193 -6.26 0.38 -16.70
CA GLY A 193 -4.84 0.17 -17.01
C GLY A 193 -3.89 0.81 -16.01
N THR A 194 -2.61 0.47 -16.10
CA THR A 194 -1.54 1.01 -15.23
C THR A 194 -1.21 2.50 -15.50
N GLY A 195 -1.76 3.08 -16.54
CA GLY A 195 -1.60 4.50 -16.90
C GLY A 195 -2.89 5.32 -16.84
N GLY A 196 -4.04 4.70 -16.53
CA GLY A 196 -5.35 5.36 -16.59
C GLY A 196 -5.50 6.54 -15.62
N GLY A 197 -4.81 6.52 -14.50
CA GLY A 197 -4.77 7.59 -13.50
C GLY A 197 -3.66 8.62 -13.69
N GLN A 198 -2.89 8.55 -14.78
CA GLN A 198 -1.73 9.43 -14.97
C GLN A 198 -2.10 10.91 -14.92
N GLY A 199 -1.39 11.67 -14.07
CA GLY A 199 -1.63 13.10 -13.87
C GLY A 199 -2.83 13.44 -12.98
N HIS A 200 -3.55 12.43 -12.45
CA HIS A 200 -4.72 12.62 -11.61
C HIS A 200 -4.44 12.33 -10.13
N VAL A 201 -5.21 12.96 -9.27
CA VAL A 201 -5.54 12.47 -7.94
C VAL A 201 -6.90 11.78 -8.03
N ILE A 202 -6.96 10.53 -7.61
CA ILE A 202 -8.19 9.74 -7.64
C ILE A 202 -8.95 9.92 -6.32
N GLU A 203 -10.23 10.23 -6.38
CA GLU A 203 -11.14 10.13 -5.24
C GLU A 203 -12.03 8.89 -5.42
N TYR A 204 -11.89 7.94 -4.50
CA TYR A 204 -12.73 6.74 -4.46
C TYR A 204 -14.00 7.03 -3.69
N ARG A 205 -15.14 6.76 -4.31
CA ARG A 205 -16.48 7.16 -3.87
C ARG A 205 -17.49 6.01 -4.04
N GLY A 206 -18.70 6.24 -3.61
CA GLY A 206 -19.80 5.31 -3.78
C GLY A 206 -20.16 4.56 -2.49
N GLU A 207 -21.27 3.83 -2.55
CA GLU A 207 -21.83 3.15 -1.38
C GLU A 207 -20.88 2.08 -0.85
N ALA A 208 -20.31 1.27 -1.74
CA ALA A 208 -19.38 0.21 -1.37
C ALA A 208 -18.13 0.75 -0.65
N ILE A 209 -17.58 1.89 -1.11
CA ILE A 209 -16.40 2.52 -0.48
C ILE A 209 -16.72 3.03 0.92
N ARG A 210 -17.87 3.65 1.12
CA ARG A 210 -18.28 4.17 2.45
C ARG A 210 -18.44 3.06 3.49
N LYS A 211 -18.85 1.86 3.07
CA LYS A 211 -19.03 0.69 3.94
C LYS A 211 -17.71 -0.01 4.33
N LEU A 212 -16.59 0.34 3.69
CA LEU A 212 -15.28 -0.25 3.98
C LEU A 212 -14.72 0.20 5.32
N SER A 213 -14.02 -0.71 6.00
CA SER A 213 -13.16 -0.39 7.13
C SER A 213 -11.97 0.49 6.71
N MET A 214 -11.29 1.11 7.68
CA MET A 214 -10.07 1.89 7.37
C MET A 214 -8.95 1.02 6.80
N ASP A 215 -8.78 -0.21 7.28
CA ASP A 215 -7.78 -1.13 6.72
C ASP A 215 -8.06 -1.42 5.25
N ALA A 216 -9.32 -1.63 4.88
CA ALA A 216 -9.77 -1.82 3.52
C ALA A 216 -9.59 -0.55 2.64
N ARG A 217 -9.92 0.64 3.16
CA ARG A 217 -9.71 1.93 2.45
C ARG A 217 -8.22 2.17 2.19
N MET A 218 -7.35 1.86 3.15
CA MET A 218 -5.90 1.95 2.97
C MET A 218 -5.39 1.02 1.87
N THR A 219 -5.96 -0.16 1.72
CA THR A 219 -5.62 -1.09 0.62
C THR A 219 -5.92 -0.47 -0.75
N ILE A 220 -7.07 0.18 -0.92
CA ILE A 220 -7.44 0.84 -2.19
C ILE A 220 -6.50 2.01 -2.47
N CYS A 221 -6.34 2.93 -1.52
CA CYS A 221 -5.49 4.10 -1.71
C CYS A 221 -4.01 3.73 -1.91
N ASN A 222 -3.52 2.66 -1.26
CA ASN A 222 -2.16 2.14 -1.44
C ASN A 222 -1.87 1.85 -2.91
N MET A 223 -2.78 1.18 -3.62
CA MET A 223 -2.57 0.74 -5.00
C MET A 223 -3.02 1.76 -6.06
N SER A 224 -3.32 3.00 -5.70
CA SER A 224 -3.60 4.08 -6.67
C SER A 224 -2.40 4.34 -7.59
N ILE A 225 -1.21 4.14 -7.08
CA ILE A 225 0.05 4.32 -7.83
C ILE A 225 0.19 3.28 -8.95
N GLU A 226 -0.33 2.07 -8.75
CA GLU A 226 -0.34 1.02 -9.76
C GLU A 226 -1.30 1.33 -10.92
N ALA A 227 -2.28 2.21 -10.71
CA ALA A 227 -3.11 2.80 -11.76
C ALA A 227 -2.45 4.03 -12.43
N GLY A 228 -1.23 4.41 -12.02
CA GLY A 228 -0.50 5.58 -12.54
C GLY A 228 -0.89 6.92 -11.89
N ALA A 229 -1.75 6.92 -10.88
CA ALA A 229 -2.21 8.14 -10.22
C ALA A 229 -1.11 8.82 -9.38
N ARG A 230 -1.26 10.12 -9.15
CA ARG A 230 -0.39 10.87 -8.23
C ARG A 230 -0.69 10.58 -6.77
N ALA A 231 -1.97 10.36 -6.44
CA ALA A 231 -2.46 9.95 -5.14
C ALA A 231 -3.86 9.35 -5.27
N GLY A 232 -4.32 8.65 -4.23
CA GLY A 232 -5.71 8.23 -4.08
C GLY A 232 -6.25 8.75 -2.76
N MET A 233 -7.49 9.22 -2.73
CA MET A 233 -8.12 9.79 -1.55
C MET A 233 -9.51 9.19 -1.32
N ILE A 234 -9.92 9.14 -0.06
CA ILE A 234 -11.29 8.82 0.35
C ILE A 234 -11.69 9.91 1.36
N ALA A 235 -12.86 10.52 1.15
CA ALA A 235 -13.37 11.53 2.09
C ALA A 235 -13.53 10.94 3.50
N PRO A 236 -13.03 11.63 4.54
CA PRO A 236 -13.15 11.15 5.91
C PRO A 236 -14.61 11.17 6.37
N ASP A 237 -14.98 10.19 7.15
CA ASP A 237 -16.30 10.00 7.72
C ASP A 237 -16.21 9.41 9.13
N GLU A 238 -17.34 8.99 9.69
CA GLU A 238 -17.43 8.39 11.03
C GLU A 238 -16.51 7.17 11.20
N VAL A 239 -16.30 6.37 10.14
CA VAL A 239 -15.36 5.23 10.17
C VAL A 239 -13.93 5.71 10.38
N THR A 240 -13.56 6.81 9.72
CA THR A 240 -12.24 7.44 9.88
C THR A 240 -12.06 8.01 11.27
N PHE A 241 -13.07 8.70 11.78
CA PHE A 241 -13.01 9.32 13.11
C PHE A 241 -12.91 8.27 14.23
N GLU A 242 -13.70 7.21 14.14
CA GLU A 242 -13.65 6.10 15.12
C GLU A 242 -12.29 5.39 15.09
N TYR A 243 -11.71 5.20 13.90
CA TYR A 243 -10.37 4.62 13.76
C TYR A 243 -9.29 5.47 14.44
N LEU A 244 -9.37 6.80 14.37
CA LEU A 244 -8.37 7.73 14.94
C LEU A 244 -8.53 7.93 16.44
N LYS A 245 -9.74 7.79 16.96
CA LYS A 245 -10.06 8.08 18.36
C LYS A 245 -9.21 7.29 19.34
N GLY A 246 -8.51 8.01 20.22
CA GLY A 246 -7.67 7.42 21.26
C GLY A 246 -6.34 6.83 20.77
N ARG A 247 -5.94 7.10 19.52
CA ARG A 247 -4.59 6.73 19.04
C ARG A 247 -3.54 7.68 19.61
N PRO A 248 -2.27 7.21 19.77
CA PRO A 248 -1.23 7.96 20.51
C PRO A 248 -0.98 9.40 20.05
N HIS A 249 -1.15 9.69 18.74
CA HIS A 249 -0.92 11.02 18.16
C HIS A 249 -2.20 11.67 17.62
N ALA A 250 -3.36 11.06 17.85
CA ALA A 250 -4.63 11.72 17.53
C ALA A 250 -4.92 12.85 18.52
N PRO A 251 -5.65 13.90 18.10
CA PRO A 251 -6.09 14.95 19.02
C PRO A 251 -6.94 14.39 20.16
N GLU A 252 -6.91 15.04 21.32
CA GLU A 252 -7.69 14.65 22.50
C GLU A 252 -8.53 15.82 23.04
N GLY A 253 -9.57 15.52 23.81
CA GLY A 253 -10.40 16.49 24.50
C GLY A 253 -11.05 17.51 23.56
N GLU A 254 -10.90 18.80 23.86
CA GLU A 254 -11.46 19.88 23.02
C GLU A 254 -10.82 19.94 21.63
N MET A 255 -9.54 19.59 21.51
CA MET A 255 -8.87 19.55 20.21
C MET A 255 -9.44 18.46 19.31
N TRP A 256 -9.85 17.33 19.87
CA TRP A 256 -10.58 16.30 19.13
C TRP A 256 -11.87 16.83 18.53
N ASN A 257 -12.66 17.53 19.33
CA ASN A 257 -13.94 18.09 18.86
C ASN A 257 -13.74 19.08 17.71
N LYS A 258 -12.75 19.98 17.83
CA LYS A 258 -12.39 20.94 16.78
C LYS A 258 -11.89 20.24 15.51
N ALA A 259 -11.06 19.21 15.68
CA ALA A 259 -10.55 18.43 14.57
C ALA A 259 -11.71 17.74 13.81
N VAL A 260 -12.64 17.08 14.52
CA VAL A 260 -13.78 16.43 13.89
C VAL A 260 -14.70 17.43 13.19
N GLU A 261 -14.91 18.63 13.75
CA GLU A 261 -15.67 19.70 13.08
C GLU A 261 -15.02 20.09 11.74
N TYR A 262 -13.70 20.28 11.72
CA TYR A 262 -12.95 20.55 10.48
C TYR A 262 -12.98 19.35 9.52
N TRP A 263 -12.71 18.14 10.01
CA TRP A 263 -12.68 16.94 9.17
C TRP A 263 -14.01 16.67 8.45
N LYS A 264 -15.15 17.01 9.06
CA LYS A 264 -16.48 16.91 8.42
C LYS A 264 -16.66 17.85 7.23
N THR A 265 -15.84 18.87 7.09
CA THR A 265 -15.86 19.78 5.93
C THR A 265 -15.08 19.21 4.74
N LEU A 266 -14.22 18.22 4.98
CA LEU A 266 -13.33 17.60 4.00
C LEU A 266 -14.09 16.55 3.18
N LYS A 267 -15.03 16.99 2.39
CA LYS A 267 -15.77 16.21 1.40
C LYS A 267 -15.92 17.02 0.12
N THR A 268 -15.98 16.35 -0.99
CA THR A 268 -16.26 16.97 -2.29
C THR A 268 -17.67 17.55 -2.27
N ASP A 269 -17.81 18.77 -2.79
CA ASP A 269 -19.10 19.46 -2.89
C ASP A 269 -20.01 18.75 -3.90
N ASP A 270 -21.32 18.83 -3.71
CA ASP A 270 -22.30 18.10 -4.52
C ASP A 270 -22.29 18.54 -6.01
N ASP A 271 -21.91 19.80 -6.28
CA ASP A 271 -21.79 20.40 -7.61
C ASP A 271 -20.34 20.46 -8.14
N ALA A 272 -19.40 19.78 -7.48
CA ALA A 272 -18.02 19.66 -7.97
C ALA A 272 -17.96 18.79 -9.23
N VAL A 273 -17.07 19.18 -10.15
CA VAL A 273 -16.88 18.47 -11.43
C VAL A 273 -15.48 17.87 -11.45
N PHE A 274 -15.39 16.59 -11.73
CA PHE A 274 -14.13 15.89 -11.95
C PHE A 274 -13.72 15.94 -13.42
N ASP A 275 -12.41 15.99 -13.69
CA ASP A 275 -11.89 15.89 -15.08
C ASP A 275 -12.22 14.54 -15.72
N THR A 276 -12.29 13.48 -14.92
CA THR A 276 -12.61 12.12 -15.35
C THR A 276 -13.45 11.41 -14.30
N GLU A 277 -14.45 10.64 -14.76
CA GLU A 277 -15.26 9.80 -13.86
C GLU A 277 -15.34 8.37 -14.40
N VAL A 278 -15.22 7.40 -13.50
CA VAL A 278 -15.38 5.97 -13.77
C VAL A 278 -16.35 5.39 -12.75
N THR A 279 -17.36 4.65 -13.23
CA THR A 279 -18.30 3.95 -12.36
C THR A 279 -18.19 2.44 -12.56
N ILE A 280 -18.20 1.71 -11.45
CA ILE A 280 -18.22 0.26 -11.38
C ILE A 280 -19.37 -0.15 -10.47
N LYS A 281 -20.18 -1.11 -10.92
CA LYS A 281 -21.19 -1.74 -10.08
C LYS A 281 -20.53 -2.76 -9.17
N ALA A 282 -20.76 -2.64 -7.89
CA ALA A 282 -20.17 -3.53 -6.89
C ALA A 282 -20.59 -4.99 -7.09
N GLU A 283 -21.85 -5.21 -7.52
CA GLU A 283 -22.42 -6.52 -7.77
C GLU A 283 -21.73 -7.28 -8.92
N ASP A 284 -21.07 -6.56 -9.84
CA ASP A 284 -20.33 -7.15 -10.96
C ASP A 284 -18.91 -7.63 -10.55
N LEU A 285 -18.49 -7.36 -9.31
CA LEU A 285 -17.18 -7.74 -8.81
C LEU A 285 -17.20 -9.18 -8.26
N GLU A 286 -16.09 -9.85 -8.42
CA GLU A 286 -15.75 -11.12 -7.80
C GLU A 286 -14.27 -11.08 -7.36
N PRO A 287 -13.72 -12.08 -6.66
CA PRO A 287 -12.31 -12.13 -6.37
C PRO A 287 -11.43 -12.00 -7.62
N TYR A 288 -10.40 -11.16 -7.54
CA TYR A 288 -9.46 -10.87 -8.62
C TYR A 288 -8.07 -11.37 -8.31
N VAL A 289 -7.35 -11.76 -9.37
CA VAL A 289 -5.92 -12.07 -9.30
C VAL A 289 -5.19 -11.52 -10.53
N THR A 290 -3.90 -11.28 -10.45
CA THR A 290 -3.09 -10.98 -11.63
C THR A 290 -2.63 -12.28 -12.30
N TRP A 291 -2.78 -12.36 -13.62
CA TRP A 291 -2.28 -13.49 -14.42
C TRP A 291 -0.89 -13.23 -15.00
N GLY A 292 -0.50 -11.96 -15.13
CA GLY A 292 0.73 -11.55 -15.82
C GLY A 292 1.74 -10.87 -14.88
N THR A 293 2.54 -9.98 -15.44
CA THR A 293 3.73 -9.37 -14.82
C THR A 293 3.52 -7.92 -14.37
N ASN A 294 2.29 -7.43 -14.38
CA ASN A 294 1.95 -6.11 -13.82
C ASN A 294 0.50 -6.10 -13.27
N PRO A 295 0.14 -5.16 -12.38
CA PRO A 295 -1.19 -5.11 -11.77
C PRO A 295 -2.34 -4.85 -12.76
N GLY A 296 -2.08 -4.27 -13.94
CA GLY A 296 -3.08 -4.08 -14.99
C GLY A 296 -3.49 -5.39 -15.67
N GLN A 297 -2.68 -6.43 -15.56
CA GLN A 297 -2.98 -7.77 -16.03
C GLN A 297 -3.77 -8.57 -14.97
N GLY A 298 -4.84 -7.95 -14.45
CA GLY A 298 -5.78 -8.55 -13.52
C GLY A 298 -6.95 -9.22 -14.22
N ILE A 299 -7.48 -10.29 -13.60
CA ILE A 299 -8.63 -11.03 -14.11
C ILE A 299 -9.46 -11.58 -12.95
N ARG A 300 -10.71 -11.84 -13.20
CA ARG A 300 -11.61 -12.57 -12.30
C ARG A 300 -11.06 -13.97 -12.05
N ILE A 301 -11.15 -14.44 -10.81
CA ILE A 301 -10.65 -15.78 -10.43
C ILE A 301 -11.38 -16.91 -11.16
N SER A 302 -12.61 -16.66 -11.61
CA SER A 302 -13.41 -17.59 -12.45
C SER A 302 -12.98 -17.63 -13.91
N GLY A 303 -12.09 -16.71 -14.33
CA GLY A 303 -11.65 -16.56 -15.71
C GLY A 303 -10.52 -17.50 -16.12
N ASN A 304 -10.05 -17.29 -17.35
CA ASN A 304 -8.93 -18.01 -17.94
C ASN A 304 -7.82 -17.03 -18.30
N VAL A 305 -6.57 -17.51 -18.37
CA VAL A 305 -5.44 -16.76 -18.92
C VAL A 305 -5.83 -16.26 -20.32
N PRO A 306 -5.76 -14.95 -20.58
CA PRO A 306 -6.17 -14.41 -21.88
C PRO A 306 -5.39 -15.02 -23.04
N ASP A 307 -6.07 -15.13 -24.19
CA ASP A 307 -5.38 -15.41 -25.44
C ASP A 307 -4.82 -14.10 -25.99
N PRO A 308 -3.49 -14.01 -26.28
CA PRO A 308 -2.88 -12.83 -26.89
C PRO A 308 -3.59 -12.37 -28.16
N GLU A 309 -4.11 -13.27 -28.96
CA GLU A 309 -4.86 -12.95 -30.18
C GLU A 309 -6.19 -12.21 -29.91
N SER A 310 -6.68 -12.22 -28.68
CA SER A 310 -7.88 -11.47 -28.29
C SER A 310 -7.66 -9.96 -28.13
N PHE A 311 -6.39 -9.51 -28.05
CA PHE A 311 -6.06 -8.09 -27.93
C PHE A 311 -5.99 -7.44 -29.32
N ASN A 312 -6.70 -6.33 -29.49
CA ASN A 312 -6.72 -5.57 -30.75
C ASN A 312 -5.43 -4.72 -30.95
N ASP A 313 -4.86 -4.23 -29.88
CA ASP A 313 -3.62 -3.44 -29.90
C ASP A 313 -2.39 -4.35 -29.93
N GLU A 314 -1.46 -4.08 -30.86
CA GLU A 314 -0.25 -4.87 -31.05
C GLU A 314 0.70 -4.82 -29.84
N THR A 315 0.74 -3.67 -29.15
CA THR A 315 1.54 -3.48 -27.94
C THR A 315 0.99 -4.32 -26.80
N GLU A 316 -0.33 -4.31 -26.62
CA GLU A 316 -1.01 -5.14 -25.62
C GLU A 316 -0.84 -6.64 -25.90
N ARG A 317 -0.96 -7.05 -27.17
CA ARG A 317 -0.74 -8.43 -27.60
C ARG A 317 0.67 -8.89 -27.27
N THR A 318 1.69 -8.14 -27.69
CA THR A 318 3.10 -8.44 -27.41
C THR A 318 3.39 -8.48 -25.90
N ALA A 319 2.81 -7.55 -25.13
CA ALA A 319 2.95 -7.54 -23.67
C ALA A 319 2.30 -8.79 -23.04
N ALA A 320 1.15 -9.24 -23.54
CA ALA A 320 0.48 -10.46 -23.08
C ALA A 320 1.30 -11.71 -23.39
N GLU A 321 1.84 -11.84 -24.61
CA GLU A 321 2.72 -12.96 -25.00
C GLU A 321 3.93 -13.08 -24.07
N ARG A 322 4.64 -11.97 -23.85
CA ARG A 322 5.80 -11.93 -22.94
C ARG A 322 5.44 -12.28 -21.51
N ALA A 323 4.30 -11.74 -21.01
CA ALA A 323 3.85 -12.04 -19.66
C ALA A 323 3.48 -13.51 -19.48
N ILE A 324 2.78 -14.12 -20.44
CA ILE A 324 2.41 -15.55 -20.43
C ILE A 324 3.67 -16.43 -20.45
N GLU A 325 4.65 -16.10 -21.32
CA GLU A 325 5.93 -16.80 -21.40
C GLU A 325 6.69 -16.71 -20.08
N TYR A 326 6.87 -15.48 -19.53
CA TYR A 326 7.57 -15.29 -18.26
C TYR A 326 6.88 -16.03 -17.12
N MET A 327 5.56 -15.89 -17.02
CA MET A 327 4.76 -16.57 -15.99
C MET A 327 4.66 -18.08 -16.23
N GLY A 328 5.08 -18.60 -17.40
CA GLY A 328 5.02 -20.02 -17.74
C GLY A 328 3.59 -20.55 -17.73
N LEU A 329 2.66 -19.77 -18.26
CA LEU A 329 1.24 -20.10 -18.40
C LEU A 329 0.91 -20.48 -19.84
N LYS A 330 -0.33 -20.89 -20.09
CA LYS A 330 -0.85 -21.17 -21.42
C LYS A 330 -2.10 -20.33 -21.67
N PRO A 331 -2.29 -19.76 -22.87
CA PRO A 331 -3.54 -19.12 -23.25
C PRO A 331 -4.73 -20.05 -23.00
N GLY A 332 -5.81 -19.53 -22.49
CA GLY A 332 -7.03 -20.29 -22.18
C GLY A 332 -6.98 -21.18 -20.94
N MET A 333 -5.85 -21.28 -20.25
CA MET A 333 -5.71 -22.05 -19.01
C MET A 333 -6.60 -21.44 -17.92
N PRO A 334 -7.47 -22.22 -17.25
CA PRO A 334 -8.23 -21.72 -16.11
C PRO A 334 -7.31 -21.18 -15.00
N ILE A 335 -7.66 -20.01 -14.45
CA ILE A 335 -6.88 -19.40 -13.34
C ILE A 335 -6.80 -20.36 -12.14
N LYS A 336 -7.86 -21.10 -11.86
CA LYS A 336 -7.94 -22.06 -10.74
C LYS A 336 -7.06 -23.30 -10.90
N ASP A 337 -6.50 -23.53 -12.09
CA ASP A 337 -5.55 -24.63 -12.35
C ASP A 337 -4.09 -24.23 -12.13
N ILE A 338 -3.82 -22.97 -11.87
CA ILE A 338 -2.48 -22.45 -11.62
C ILE A 338 -2.02 -22.89 -10.23
N ALA A 339 -1.06 -23.84 -10.19
CA ALA A 339 -0.40 -24.24 -8.95
C ALA A 339 0.61 -23.16 -8.48
N VAL A 340 0.76 -23.00 -7.19
CA VAL A 340 1.72 -22.07 -6.56
C VAL A 340 2.63 -22.82 -5.59
N ASP A 341 3.83 -22.31 -5.38
CA ASP A 341 4.87 -22.91 -4.55
C ASP A 341 4.97 -22.18 -3.19
N THR A 342 4.68 -20.89 -3.18
CA THR A 342 4.85 -20.00 -2.03
C THR A 342 3.64 -19.08 -1.86
N VAL A 343 3.27 -18.81 -0.61
CA VAL A 343 2.21 -17.86 -0.26
C VAL A 343 2.78 -16.76 0.62
N PHE A 344 2.48 -15.51 0.28
CA PHE A 344 2.87 -14.35 1.07
C PHE A 344 1.65 -13.54 1.49
N ILE A 345 1.49 -13.37 2.80
CA ILE A 345 0.47 -12.51 3.42
C ILE A 345 1.20 -11.44 4.22
N GLY A 346 1.16 -10.20 3.76
CA GLY A 346 1.92 -9.12 4.34
C GLY A 346 1.92 -7.85 3.51
N SER A 347 2.93 -7.01 3.68
CA SER A 347 3.16 -5.73 3.00
C SER A 347 2.31 -4.57 3.56
N CYS A 348 2.66 -3.33 3.16
CA CYS A 348 1.85 -2.15 3.47
C CYS A 348 0.43 -2.21 2.89
N THR A 349 0.21 -3.06 1.89
CA THR A 349 -1.12 -3.23 1.26
C THR A 349 -2.04 -4.06 2.12
N ASN A 350 -1.61 -5.27 2.54
CA ASN A 350 -2.44 -6.26 3.23
C ASN A 350 -1.69 -7.05 4.32
N GLY A 351 -1.02 -6.34 5.21
CA GLY A 351 -0.42 -6.91 6.43
C GLY A 351 -1.01 -6.32 7.71
N ARG A 352 -2.22 -5.70 7.63
CA ARG A 352 -2.89 -5.08 8.77
C ARG A 352 -3.68 -6.11 9.56
N LEU A 353 -4.18 -5.71 10.72
CA LEU A 353 -4.81 -6.63 11.66
C LEU A 353 -6.06 -7.31 11.08
N GLU A 354 -6.88 -6.58 10.33
CA GLU A 354 -8.06 -7.12 9.66
C GLU A 354 -7.68 -8.17 8.61
N ASP A 355 -6.64 -7.92 7.82
CA ASP A 355 -6.13 -8.87 6.82
C ASP A 355 -5.68 -10.19 7.47
N LEU A 356 -4.97 -10.09 8.60
CA LEU A 356 -4.51 -11.25 9.36
C LEU A 356 -5.68 -12.02 9.97
N ARG A 357 -6.70 -11.35 10.49
CA ARG A 357 -7.92 -11.99 11.02
C ARG A 357 -8.66 -12.77 9.93
N VAL A 358 -8.81 -12.17 8.73
CA VAL A 358 -9.44 -12.83 7.57
C VAL A 358 -8.67 -14.07 7.17
N ALA A 359 -7.36 -13.98 7.00
CA ALA A 359 -6.53 -15.11 6.62
C ALA A 359 -6.54 -16.21 7.68
N ALA A 360 -6.41 -15.86 8.97
CA ALA A 360 -6.44 -16.80 10.08
C ALA A 360 -7.79 -17.54 10.19
N ALA A 361 -8.91 -16.84 9.97
CA ALA A 361 -10.23 -17.45 10.00
C ALA A 361 -10.40 -18.54 8.92
N ILE A 362 -9.81 -18.33 7.72
CA ILE A 362 -9.84 -19.29 6.62
C ILE A 362 -8.88 -20.46 6.88
N MET A 363 -7.69 -20.20 7.40
CA MET A 363 -6.66 -21.21 7.65
C MET A 363 -6.93 -22.07 8.89
N LYS A 364 -7.76 -21.60 9.83
CA LYS A 364 -8.03 -22.30 11.10
C LYS A 364 -8.56 -23.72 10.90
N GLY A 365 -7.87 -24.70 11.46
CA GLY A 365 -8.24 -26.12 11.36
C GLY A 365 -7.85 -26.80 10.05
N HIS A 366 -7.16 -26.10 9.18
CA HIS A 366 -6.58 -26.63 7.94
C HIS A 366 -5.05 -26.74 8.03
N HIS A 367 -4.45 -27.35 7.03
CA HIS A 367 -3.01 -27.41 6.83
C HIS A 367 -2.67 -26.93 5.42
N LYS A 368 -1.43 -26.46 5.22
CA LYS A 368 -0.97 -26.07 3.90
C LYS A 368 -0.90 -27.27 2.94
N ALA A 369 -1.20 -27.05 1.68
CA ALA A 369 -1.10 -28.08 0.65
C ALA A 369 0.35 -28.61 0.51
N GLU A 370 0.50 -29.87 0.10
CA GLU A 370 1.80 -30.55 0.00
C GLU A 370 2.77 -29.86 -0.98
N ASN A 371 2.25 -29.28 -2.07
CA ASN A 371 3.05 -28.54 -3.05
C ASN A 371 3.46 -27.15 -2.58
N ILE A 372 2.88 -26.62 -1.50
CA ILE A 372 3.26 -25.33 -0.94
C ILE A 372 4.49 -25.50 -0.05
N HIS A 373 5.63 -25.02 -0.53
CA HIS A 373 6.88 -25.09 0.23
C HIS A 373 6.87 -24.14 1.41
N ARG A 374 6.36 -22.91 1.20
CA ARG A 374 6.47 -21.82 2.16
C ARG A 374 5.20 -20.97 2.23
N VAL A 375 4.76 -20.67 3.42
CA VAL A 375 3.70 -19.68 3.69
C VAL A 375 4.28 -18.66 4.65
N LEU A 376 4.47 -17.43 4.19
CA LEU A 376 4.96 -16.33 5.01
C LEU A 376 3.80 -15.44 5.44
N VAL A 377 3.69 -15.19 6.74
CA VAL A 377 2.74 -14.23 7.31
C VAL A 377 3.52 -13.16 8.05
N VAL A 378 3.48 -11.94 7.52
CA VAL A 378 4.30 -10.82 7.97
C VAL A 378 3.40 -9.64 8.35
N PRO A 379 3.23 -9.36 9.65
CA PRO A 379 2.50 -8.18 10.12
C PRO A 379 3.14 -6.88 9.61
N ALA A 380 2.32 -5.90 9.27
CA ALA A 380 2.81 -4.64 8.71
C ALA A 380 3.47 -3.71 9.76
N SER A 381 3.25 -3.95 11.05
CA SER A 381 3.94 -3.23 12.14
C SER A 381 4.04 -4.07 13.40
N SER A 382 4.95 -3.70 14.30
CA SER A 382 5.11 -4.35 15.61
C SER A 382 3.85 -4.27 16.46
N ARG A 383 3.11 -3.15 16.43
CA ARG A 383 1.81 -3.03 17.12
C ARG A 383 0.77 -4.00 16.56
N VAL A 384 0.70 -4.15 15.23
CA VAL A 384 -0.18 -5.14 14.59
C VAL A 384 0.22 -6.56 15.00
N ARG A 385 1.51 -6.87 15.01
CA ARG A 385 2.04 -8.15 15.46
C ARG A 385 1.64 -8.47 16.90
N LEU A 386 1.91 -7.56 17.82
CA LEU A 386 1.58 -7.73 19.24
C LEU A 386 0.08 -7.91 19.47
N GLN A 387 -0.76 -7.17 18.76
CA GLN A 387 -2.20 -7.32 18.85
C GLN A 387 -2.68 -8.67 18.28
N ALA A 388 -2.13 -9.09 17.13
CA ALA A 388 -2.43 -10.39 16.53
C ALA A 388 -2.02 -11.55 17.45
N GLU A 389 -0.87 -11.47 18.11
CA GLU A 389 -0.40 -12.45 19.11
C GLU A 389 -1.31 -12.48 20.34
N LYS A 390 -1.76 -11.31 20.83
CA LYS A 390 -2.74 -11.22 21.92
C LYS A 390 -4.08 -11.89 21.58
N GLU A 391 -4.49 -11.83 20.31
CA GLU A 391 -5.68 -12.50 19.79
C GLU A 391 -5.44 -13.99 19.47
N GLY A 392 -4.20 -14.47 19.54
CA GLY A 392 -3.82 -15.85 19.24
C GLY A 392 -3.79 -16.20 17.75
N LEU A 393 -3.74 -15.20 16.86
CA LEU A 393 -3.68 -15.42 15.41
C LEU A 393 -2.38 -16.09 15.00
N ASP A 394 -1.27 -15.77 15.67
CA ASP A 394 0.05 -16.38 15.44
C ASP A 394 0.02 -17.90 15.64
N LYS A 395 -0.76 -18.39 16.63
CA LYS A 395 -0.93 -19.82 16.90
C LYS A 395 -1.66 -20.50 15.75
N ILE A 396 -2.74 -19.88 15.25
CA ILE A 396 -3.50 -20.39 14.09
C ILE A 396 -2.58 -20.53 12.87
N PHE A 397 -1.76 -19.51 12.57
CA PHE A 397 -0.83 -19.57 11.46
C PHE A 397 0.26 -20.65 11.65
N LYS A 398 0.83 -20.76 12.84
CA LYS A 398 1.83 -21.80 13.15
C LYS A 398 1.24 -23.21 13.07
N ASP A 399 0.03 -23.43 13.60
CA ASP A 399 -0.67 -24.71 13.53
C ASP A 399 -1.01 -25.10 12.08
N PHE A 400 -1.30 -24.10 11.23
CA PHE A 400 -1.49 -24.29 9.78
C PHE A 400 -0.20 -24.72 9.07
N GLY A 401 0.97 -24.44 9.61
CA GLY A 401 2.29 -24.65 9.01
C GLY A 401 2.84 -23.41 8.30
N ALA A 402 2.36 -22.23 8.66
CA ALA A 402 2.89 -20.96 8.18
C ALA A 402 4.01 -20.41 9.08
N GLU A 403 4.89 -19.63 8.49
CA GLU A 403 5.96 -18.94 9.19
C GLU A 403 5.47 -17.57 9.66
N TRP A 404 5.28 -17.41 10.96
CA TRP A 404 4.95 -16.15 11.61
C TRP A 404 6.21 -15.32 11.79
N ARG A 405 6.21 -14.08 11.24
CA ARG A 405 7.39 -13.24 11.11
C ARG A 405 7.31 -11.96 11.94
N ASN A 406 8.44 -11.29 12.13
CA ASN A 406 8.47 -9.92 12.62
C ASN A 406 8.01 -8.93 11.53
N ALA A 407 7.64 -7.71 11.95
CA ALA A 407 7.17 -6.68 11.05
C ALA A 407 8.28 -6.19 10.09
N GLY A 408 7.90 -5.96 8.83
CA GLY A 408 8.79 -5.46 7.79
C GLY A 408 8.21 -5.65 6.40
N CYS A 409 8.91 -5.16 5.38
CA CYS A 409 8.51 -5.32 3.97
C CYS A 409 8.64 -6.76 3.47
N SER A 410 9.58 -7.54 4.03
CA SER A 410 9.76 -8.96 3.69
C SER A 410 9.80 -9.20 2.18
N MET A 411 9.07 -10.19 1.71
CA MET A 411 9.01 -10.62 0.31
C MET A 411 8.35 -9.59 -0.64
N CYS A 412 7.71 -8.54 -0.14
CA CYS A 412 7.10 -7.51 -1.00
C CYS A 412 8.13 -6.82 -1.91
N LEU A 413 9.36 -6.67 -1.40
CA LEU A 413 10.49 -6.10 -2.12
C LEU A 413 11.69 -7.00 -1.90
N GLY A 414 12.20 -7.71 -2.88
CA GLY A 414 13.28 -8.70 -2.74
C GLY A 414 14.65 -8.15 -2.28
N MET A 415 14.66 -7.22 -1.33
CA MET A 415 15.84 -6.59 -0.75
C MET A 415 16.30 -7.21 0.58
N ASN A 416 15.59 -8.19 1.10
CA ASN A 416 15.84 -8.88 2.35
C ASN A 416 15.97 -10.40 2.13
N PRO A 417 16.32 -11.19 3.17
CA PRO A 417 16.51 -12.63 3.03
C PRO A 417 15.27 -13.45 2.61
N ASP A 418 14.08 -12.88 2.71
CA ASP A 418 12.81 -13.57 2.43
C ASP A 418 12.50 -13.76 0.94
N LYS A 419 13.38 -13.32 0.05
CA LYS A 419 13.22 -13.40 -1.41
C LYS A 419 13.05 -14.83 -1.93
N MET A 420 12.35 -14.93 -3.06
CA MET A 420 12.12 -16.17 -3.81
C MET A 420 13.29 -16.52 -4.71
N VAL A 421 13.36 -17.80 -5.09
CA VAL A 421 14.30 -18.29 -6.12
C VAL A 421 13.67 -18.26 -7.52
N ALA A 422 14.53 -18.41 -8.54
CA ALA A 422 14.09 -18.38 -9.93
C ALA A 422 13.05 -19.47 -10.25
N ARG A 423 12.03 -19.10 -11.01
CA ARG A 423 10.87 -19.90 -11.43
C ARG A 423 9.88 -20.27 -10.31
N GLU A 424 10.19 -20.01 -9.06
CA GLU A 424 9.24 -20.17 -7.97
C GLU A 424 8.02 -19.25 -8.20
N ARG A 425 6.84 -19.78 -7.97
CA ARG A 425 5.56 -19.07 -8.18
C ARG A 425 4.91 -18.77 -6.85
N SER A 426 4.57 -17.50 -6.62
CA SER A 426 3.83 -17.10 -5.42
C SER A 426 2.45 -16.58 -5.74
N ILE A 427 1.55 -16.74 -4.76
CA ILE A 427 0.41 -15.85 -4.58
C ILE A 427 0.72 -14.90 -3.44
N SER A 428 0.46 -13.61 -3.63
CA SER A 428 0.97 -12.55 -2.75
C SER A 428 -0.05 -11.44 -2.53
N THR A 429 -0.15 -10.98 -1.31
CA THR A 429 -0.96 -9.82 -0.95
C THR A 429 -0.23 -8.48 -1.13
N SER A 430 0.99 -8.50 -1.67
CA SER A 430 1.74 -7.28 -2.01
C SER A 430 1.05 -6.45 -3.12
N ASN A 431 1.68 -5.35 -3.52
CA ASN A 431 1.09 -4.39 -4.45
C ASN A 431 1.66 -4.47 -5.87
N ARG A 432 2.86 -5.04 -6.06
CA ARG A 432 3.57 -5.12 -7.35
C ARG A 432 4.05 -6.52 -7.63
N ASN A 433 3.98 -6.92 -8.90
CA ASN A 433 4.37 -8.24 -9.37
C ASN A 433 5.18 -8.23 -10.67
N PHE A 434 5.89 -7.14 -10.98
CA PHE A 434 6.75 -7.12 -12.15
C PHE A 434 7.87 -8.18 -12.05
N GLU A 435 8.45 -8.52 -13.18
CA GLU A 435 9.46 -9.56 -13.32
C GLU A 435 10.58 -9.44 -12.27
N GLY A 436 10.76 -10.47 -11.46
CA GLY A 436 11.80 -10.53 -10.43
C GLY A 436 11.56 -9.70 -9.16
N ARG A 437 10.38 -9.08 -8.98
CA ARG A 437 10.07 -8.22 -7.81
C ARG A 437 10.31 -8.90 -6.46
N GLN A 438 9.92 -10.16 -6.33
CA GLN A 438 10.06 -10.95 -5.10
C GLN A 438 11.31 -11.85 -5.08
N GLY A 439 12.18 -11.67 -6.05
CA GLY A 439 13.41 -12.45 -6.28
C GLY A 439 13.66 -12.66 -7.76
N LYS A 440 14.93 -12.69 -8.16
CA LYS A 440 15.33 -12.80 -9.58
C LYS A 440 14.68 -14.02 -10.26
N GLY A 441 13.87 -13.77 -11.29
CA GLY A 441 13.19 -14.83 -12.06
C GLY A 441 11.98 -15.44 -11.37
N SER A 442 11.53 -14.90 -10.23
CA SER A 442 10.31 -15.31 -9.54
C SER A 442 9.05 -14.86 -10.28
N ARG A 443 7.95 -15.57 -10.06
CA ARG A 443 6.63 -15.34 -10.67
C ARG A 443 5.61 -15.05 -9.58
N THR A 444 4.94 -13.92 -9.66
CA THR A 444 4.04 -13.47 -8.59
C THR A 444 2.64 -13.16 -9.12
N HIS A 445 1.63 -13.76 -8.49
CA HIS A 445 0.23 -13.42 -8.66
C HIS A 445 -0.22 -12.56 -7.47
N LEU A 446 -0.77 -11.36 -7.73
CA LEU A 446 -1.36 -10.54 -6.69
C LEU A 446 -2.79 -10.99 -6.40
N ALA A 447 -3.14 -11.07 -5.12
CA ALA A 447 -4.48 -11.46 -4.68
C ALA A 447 -4.81 -10.87 -3.30
N SER A 448 -6.07 -11.02 -2.88
CA SER A 448 -6.51 -10.67 -1.53
C SER A 448 -5.98 -11.66 -0.48
N PRO A 449 -5.93 -11.26 0.81
CA PRO A 449 -5.59 -12.18 1.90
C PRO A 449 -6.49 -13.42 1.95
N ALA A 450 -7.76 -13.27 1.61
CA ALA A 450 -8.72 -14.37 1.57
C ALA A 450 -8.37 -15.39 0.47
N VAL A 451 -8.07 -14.92 -0.74
CA VAL A 451 -7.64 -15.77 -1.87
C VAL A 451 -6.27 -16.41 -1.57
N ALA A 452 -5.33 -15.66 -1.00
CA ALA A 452 -4.02 -16.20 -0.63
C ALA A 452 -4.13 -17.31 0.40
N ALA A 453 -4.97 -17.14 1.43
CA ALA A 453 -5.23 -18.14 2.47
C ALA A 453 -5.90 -19.41 1.89
N ALA A 454 -6.92 -19.25 1.06
CA ALA A 454 -7.58 -20.37 0.40
C ALA A 454 -6.63 -21.14 -0.52
N THR A 455 -5.82 -20.42 -1.29
CA THR A 455 -4.79 -20.99 -2.17
C THR A 455 -3.75 -21.78 -1.37
N ALA A 456 -3.36 -21.32 -0.19
CA ALA A 456 -2.44 -22.05 0.69
C ALA A 456 -2.98 -23.42 1.14
N ILE A 457 -4.31 -23.54 1.29
CA ILE A 457 -4.99 -24.80 1.65
C ILE A 457 -5.05 -25.75 0.44
N ARG A 458 -5.39 -25.20 -0.74
CA ARG A 458 -5.67 -26.01 -1.94
C ARG A 458 -4.39 -26.33 -2.75
N GLY A 459 -3.40 -25.44 -2.76
CA GLY A 459 -2.18 -25.56 -3.58
C GLY A 459 -2.32 -24.99 -4.99
N THR A 460 -3.52 -24.67 -5.44
CA THR A 460 -3.80 -23.93 -6.68
C THR A 460 -4.62 -22.68 -6.37
N ILE A 461 -4.60 -21.68 -7.25
CA ILE A 461 -5.34 -20.44 -7.05
C ILE A 461 -6.83 -20.74 -6.86
N CYS A 462 -7.40 -20.31 -5.75
CA CYS A 462 -8.83 -20.46 -5.45
C CYS A 462 -9.35 -19.40 -4.49
N SER A 463 -10.65 -19.21 -4.47
CA SER A 463 -11.33 -18.37 -3.48
C SER A 463 -11.77 -19.20 -2.26
N PRO A 464 -12.11 -18.57 -1.12
CA PRO A 464 -12.67 -19.29 0.01
C PRO A 464 -13.98 -20.04 -0.31
N ALA A 465 -14.73 -19.61 -1.33
CA ALA A 465 -15.94 -20.28 -1.76
C ALA A 465 -15.68 -21.61 -2.49
N ASP A 466 -14.44 -21.87 -2.87
CA ASP A 466 -14.02 -23.09 -3.56
C ASP A 466 -13.50 -24.17 -2.59
N LEU A 467 -13.38 -23.87 -1.30
CA LEU A 467 -13.01 -24.80 -0.22
C LEU A 467 -14.24 -25.51 0.31
#